data_3e90a8f79c263c9e839e95d9f23008d9
#
_entry.id   3e90a8f79c263c9e839e95d9f23008d9
#
_cell.length_a   1.000
_cell.length_b   1.000
_cell.length_c   1.000
_cell.angle_alpha   90.00
_cell.angle_beta   90.00
_cell.angle_gamma   90.00
#
_symmetry.space_group_name_H-M   'P 1'
#
loop_
_entity.id
_entity.type
_entity.pdbx_description
1 polymer ?
#
loop_
_entity_poly.entity_id
_entity_poly.type
_entity_poly.pdbx_seq_one_letter_code
_entity_poly.pdbx_strand_id
1 'polypeptide(L)'
;MRIAMLTNNYRPFVGGVPISVERQARELIKLGHDVTVFAPFYGDTRTERDKLLREDEMAPETVVRYRIRRKKMDNGMVYPVLFPEEIIRAFENKTFDCIHVHHPMFVGPLGVKLGKRYGIPVIFSCHTRYEDYLHYIPVFRVNGHSSGLKKRAVEWVRTTVIPSYIKWFADQCDLVLAPSAGMQRVLRTYGMKSRSAVLPTGLEENFFLADQERAMQIRRQYGKGKKYLLVTVSRLEKEKNYGFLLRGIAEIREKIGDDFHVLILGDGSQKSELKVRASFLGIQGMVTFAGNIPNDEVRDYLAAADLFLFASTSETQGIVLAEAFAAGAPVVAVRAVGTDDIVDNGVNGFLTEEVEEEWADRAAEILLGSKRKQMGEAARASAENYRSSRLAIYEEMLYNQCICEKRAEVCYESEEDRAEHSAMAVH
;
A
#
# COMPACT_ATOMS: atom_id res chain seq x y z
N MET A 1 -16.56 18.35 -4.74
CA MET A 1 -15.29 18.65 -5.45
C MET A 1 -15.15 17.77 -6.67
N ARG A 2 -14.42 18.24 -7.67
CA ARG A 2 -13.98 17.45 -8.84
C ARG A 2 -12.51 17.11 -8.66
N ILE A 3 -12.20 15.84 -8.46
CA ILE A 3 -10.88 15.35 -8.03
C ILE A 3 -10.24 14.59 -9.18
N ALA A 4 -9.01 14.95 -9.54
CA ALA A 4 -8.20 14.23 -10.52
C ALA A 4 -7.19 13.34 -9.80
N MET A 5 -7.35 12.02 -9.81
CA MET A 5 -6.39 11.07 -9.25
C MET A 5 -5.47 10.53 -10.35
N LEU A 6 -4.17 10.76 -10.24
CA LEU A 6 -3.16 10.32 -11.21
C LEU A 6 -2.35 9.16 -10.65
N THR A 7 -2.39 8.01 -11.33
CA THR A 7 -1.69 6.79 -10.88
C THR A 7 -0.95 6.08 -12.01
N ASN A 8 0.22 5.48 -11.71
CA ASN A 8 1.00 4.69 -12.68
C ASN A 8 0.58 3.22 -12.74
N ASN A 9 -0.25 2.78 -11.81
CA ASN A 9 -0.82 1.44 -11.79
C ASN A 9 -2.25 1.45 -11.22
N TYR A 10 -3.10 0.66 -11.82
CA TYR A 10 -4.50 0.52 -11.44
C TYR A 10 -5.00 -0.86 -11.89
N ARG A 11 -6.27 -1.20 -11.60
CA ARG A 11 -6.81 -2.47 -12.10
C ARG A 11 -6.61 -2.63 -13.62
N PRO A 12 -6.32 -3.82 -14.13
CA PRO A 12 -6.37 -5.12 -13.44
C PRO A 12 -5.08 -5.50 -12.68
N PHE A 13 -4.11 -4.60 -12.55
CA PHE A 13 -2.91 -4.88 -11.76
C PHE A 13 -3.26 -4.96 -10.26
N VAL A 14 -2.87 -6.08 -9.61
CA VAL A 14 -3.14 -6.34 -8.19
C VAL A 14 -1.96 -5.85 -7.33
N GLY A 15 -2.23 -4.99 -6.36
CA GLY A 15 -1.22 -4.46 -5.45
C GLY A 15 -1.79 -3.44 -4.48
N GLY A 16 -1.03 -3.03 -3.48
CA GLY A 16 -1.49 -2.10 -2.45
C GLY A 16 -1.92 -0.74 -2.99
N VAL A 17 -1.17 -0.18 -3.96
CA VAL A 17 -1.49 1.15 -4.50
C VAL A 17 -2.79 1.16 -5.31
N PRO A 18 -3.04 0.25 -6.27
CA PRO A 18 -4.35 0.15 -6.94
C PRO A 18 -5.53 0.04 -5.98
N ILE A 19 -5.41 -0.81 -4.96
CA ILE A 19 -6.43 -0.99 -3.93
C ILE A 19 -6.66 0.32 -3.16
N SER A 20 -5.59 1.02 -2.79
CA SER A 20 -5.68 2.31 -2.09
C SER A 20 -6.42 3.35 -2.93
N VAL A 21 -6.02 3.52 -4.20
CA VAL A 21 -6.64 4.49 -5.13
C VAL A 21 -8.12 4.17 -5.33
N GLU A 22 -8.47 2.90 -5.55
CA GLU A 22 -9.85 2.46 -5.76
C GLU A 22 -10.73 2.70 -4.53
N ARG A 23 -10.25 2.34 -3.33
CA ARG A 23 -10.96 2.57 -2.07
C ARG A 23 -11.17 4.06 -1.80
N GLN A 24 -10.14 4.88 -1.95
CA GLN A 24 -10.24 6.34 -1.79
C GLN A 24 -11.24 6.95 -2.78
N ALA A 25 -11.15 6.60 -4.07
CA ALA A 25 -12.06 7.09 -5.09
C ALA A 25 -13.53 6.76 -4.76
N ARG A 26 -13.80 5.50 -4.41
CA ARG A 26 -15.16 5.03 -4.07
C ARG A 26 -15.74 5.73 -2.84
N GLU A 27 -14.95 5.90 -1.79
CA GLU A 27 -15.43 6.57 -0.58
C GLU A 27 -15.66 8.06 -0.80
N LEU A 28 -14.80 8.75 -1.55
CA LEU A 28 -15.00 10.15 -1.92
C LEU A 28 -16.25 10.35 -2.80
N ILE A 29 -16.55 9.39 -3.67
CA ILE A 29 -17.80 9.41 -4.46
C ILE A 29 -19.04 9.25 -3.55
N LYS A 30 -18.99 8.38 -2.53
CA LYS A 30 -20.06 8.25 -1.53
C LYS A 30 -20.28 9.56 -0.76
N LEU A 31 -19.25 10.39 -0.58
CA LEU A 31 -19.35 11.74 0.00
C LEU A 31 -19.86 12.80 -1.00
N GLY A 32 -20.21 12.40 -2.23
CA GLY A 32 -20.78 13.29 -3.25
C GLY A 32 -19.74 14.00 -4.12
N HIS A 33 -18.51 13.51 -4.16
CA HIS A 33 -17.47 14.08 -5.02
C HIS A 33 -17.45 13.43 -6.41
N ASP A 34 -17.03 14.19 -7.43
CA ASP A 34 -16.78 13.71 -8.78
C ASP A 34 -15.29 13.33 -8.91
N VAL A 35 -15.01 12.03 -8.97
CA VAL A 35 -13.63 11.52 -9.01
C VAL A 35 -13.32 10.97 -10.40
N THR A 36 -12.24 11.47 -10.99
CA THR A 36 -11.67 10.96 -12.24
C THR A 36 -10.31 10.33 -11.96
N VAL A 37 -10.18 9.03 -12.21
CA VAL A 37 -8.93 8.29 -12.07
C VAL A 37 -8.23 8.18 -13.42
N PHE A 38 -7.06 8.77 -13.54
CA PHE A 38 -6.19 8.64 -14.70
C PHE A 38 -5.25 7.46 -14.50
N ALA A 39 -5.45 6.41 -15.29
CA ALA A 39 -4.80 5.12 -15.12
C ALA A 39 -4.19 4.60 -16.42
N PRO A 40 -3.11 3.78 -16.36
CA PRO A 40 -2.51 3.20 -17.56
C PRO A 40 -3.48 2.22 -18.25
N PHE A 41 -3.39 2.15 -19.57
CA PHE A 41 -4.21 1.26 -20.40
C PHE A 41 -3.54 -0.10 -20.51
N TYR A 42 -3.98 -1.06 -19.71
CA TYR A 42 -3.54 -2.45 -19.77
C TYR A 42 -4.22 -3.22 -20.89
N GLY A 43 -3.67 -4.38 -21.23
CA GLY A 43 -4.20 -5.29 -22.24
C GLY A 43 -3.33 -5.34 -23.50
N ASP A 44 -2.84 -6.53 -23.80
CA ASP A 44 -2.03 -6.81 -24.98
C ASP A 44 -2.90 -7.12 -26.20
N THR A 45 -4.09 -7.67 -25.95
CA THR A 45 -5.08 -8.02 -26.98
C THR A 45 -6.28 -7.06 -26.97
N ARG A 46 -6.99 -7.05 -28.10
CA ARG A 46 -8.24 -6.25 -28.23
C ARG A 46 -9.30 -6.73 -27.22
N THR A 47 -9.44 -8.03 -27.04
CA THR A 47 -10.42 -8.64 -26.12
C THR A 47 -10.15 -8.21 -24.67
N GLU A 48 -8.89 -8.20 -24.23
CA GLU A 48 -8.53 -7.74 -22.88
C GLU A 48 -8.83 -6.25 -22.69
N ARG A 49 -8.57 -5.43 -23.69
CA ARG A 49 -8.89 -4.01 -23.68
C ARG A 49 -10.37 -3.73 -23.62
N ASP A 50 -11.17 -4.43 -24.42
CA ASP A 50 -12.63 -4.29 -24.46
C ASP A 50 -13.25 -4.77 -23.14
N LYS A 51 -12.67 -5.81 -22.49
CA LYS A 51 -13.07 -6.25 -21.15
C LYS A 51 -12.80 -5.16 -20.12
N LEU A 52 -11.59 -4.61 -20.13
CA LEU A 52 -11.16 -3.57 -19.19
C LEU A 52 -12.05 -2.31 -19.29
N LEU A 53 -12.37 -1.87 -20.51
CA LEU A 53 -13.25 -0.72 -20.72
C LEU A 53 -14.65 -0.96 -20.19
N ARG A 54 -15.20 -2.17 -20.36
CA ARG A 54 -16.50 -2.52 -19.77
C ARG A 54 -16.49 -2.52 -18.24
N GLU A 55 -15.38 -3.00 -17.64
CA GLU A 55 -15.20 -2.94 -16.18
C GLU A 55 -15.12 -1.49 -15.70
N ASP A 56 -14.47 -0.60 -16.47
CA ASP A 56 -14.38 0.83 -16.16
C ASP A 56 -15.75 1.55 -16.29
N GLU A 57 -16.56 1.18 -17.29
CA GLU A 57 -17.91 1.72 -17.46
C GLU A 57 -18.86 1.33 -16.31
N MET A 58 -18.62 0.19 -15.67
CA MET A 58 -19.41 -0.28 -14.52
C MET A 58 -18.92 0.27 -13.18
N ALA A 59 -17.76 0.93 -13.15
CA ALA A 59 -17.18 1.47 -11.94
C ALA A 59 -17.87 2.76 -11.50
N PRO A 60 -17.95 3.05 -10.19
CA PRO A 60 -18.50 4.31 -9.71
C PRO A 60 -17.64 5.52 -10.07
N GLU A 61 -16.32 5.37 -10.14
CA GLU A 61 -15.40 6.41 -10.57
C GLU A 61 -15.29 6.51 -12.09
N THR A 62 -15.10 7.71 -12.60
CA THR A 62 -14.73 7.91 -14.01
C THR A 62 -13.28 7.48 -14.23
N VAL A 63 -13.02 6.52 -15.12
CA VAL A 63 -11.66 6.08 -15.43
C VAL A 63 -11.24 6.57 -16.81
N VAL A 64 -10.16 7.35 -16.87
CA VAL A 64 -9.54 7.79 -18.12
C VAL A 64 -8.24 7.00 -18.34
N ARG A 65 -8.26 6.11 -19.34
CA ARG A 65 -7.11 5.28 -19.67
C ARG A 65 -6.15 6.02 -20.57
N TYR A 66 -4.87 6.12 -20.15
CA TYR A 66 -3.80 6.73 -20.92
C TYR A 66 -2.81 5.71 -21.47
N ARG A 67 -2.10 6.08 -22.53
CA ARG A 67 -1.15 5.22 -23.25
C ARG A 67 0.06 4.83 -22.40
N ILE A 68 0.55 3.61 -22.64
CA ILE A 68 1.74 3.03 -22.04
C ILE A 68 2.78 2.70 -23.10
N ARG A 69 4.03 2.52 -22.67
CA ARG A 69 5.07 1.93 -23.52
C ARG A 69 4.83 0.43 -23.65
N ARG A 70 5.20 -0.17 -24.80
CA ARG A 70 4.96 -1.59 -25.07
C ARG A 70 5.69 -2.55 -24.13
N LYS A 71 6.75 -2.11 -23.45
CA LYS A 71 7.54 -2.96 -22.54
C LYS A 71 6.92 -2.97 -21.15
N LYS A 72 6.75 -4.17 -20.56
CA LYS A 72 6.34 -4.37 -19.16
C LYS A 72 7.55 -4.60 -18.27
N MET A 73 7.42 -4.30 -16.98
CA MET A 73 8.37 -4.69 -15.93
C MET A 73 8.19 -6.17 -15.60
N ASP A 74 9.19 -6.79 -14.99
CA ASP A 74 9.14 -8.23 -14.65
C ASP A 74 8.04 -8.60 -13.65
N ASN A 75 7.59 -7.64 -12.84
CA ASN A 75 6.48 -7.79 -11.91
C ASN A 75 5.09 -7.52 -12.53
N GLY A 76 5.01 -7.35 -13.85
CA GLY A 76 3.77 -7.07 -14.58
C GLY A 76 3.35 -5.60 -14.61
N MET A 77 4.07 -4.71 -13.93
CA MET A 77 3.84 -3.26 -14.04
C MET A 77 4.19 -2.77 -15.44
N VAL A 78 3.51 -1.72 -15.86
CA VAL A 78 3.74 -1.08 -17.16
C VAL A 78 4.58 0.19 -17.03
N TYR A 79 5.23 0.60 -18.12
CA TYR A 79 5.91 1.90 -18.19
C TYR A 79 4.95 2.93 -18.79
N PRO A 80 4.42 3.88 -17.99
CA PRO A 80 3.65 5.00 -18.52
C PRO A 80 4.48 5.87 -19.48
N VAL A 81 3.81 6.60 -20.35
CA VAL A 81 4.43 7.73 -21.04
C VAL A 81 4.52 8.93 -20.09
N LEU A 82 5.49 9.84 -20.29
CA LEU A 82 5.73 10.94 -19.34
C LEU A 82 4.64 12.02 -19.36
N PHE A 83 4.05 12.30 -20.52
CA PHE A 83 3.03 13.33 -20.72
C PHE A 83 1.90 12.78 -21.58
N PRO A 84 1.01 11.94 -21.03
CA PRO A 84 -0.10 11.38 -21.79
C PRO A 84 -1.06 12.47 -22.27
N GLU A 85 -1.32 12.51 -23.59
CA GLU A 85 -2.27 13.46 -24.17
C GLU A 85 -3.68 13.31 -23.61
N GLU A 86 -4.06 12.09 -23.28
CA GLU A 86 -5.38 11.77 -22.71
C GLU A 86 -5.63 12.53 -21.41
N ILE A 87 -4.60 12.68 -20.57
CA ILE A 87 -4.69 13.48 -19.34
C ILE A 87 -4.81 14.97 -19.67
N ILE A 88 -3.95 15.46 -20.57
CA ILE A 88 -3.94 16.89 -20.96
C ILE A 88 -5.30 17.29 -21.54
N ARG A 89 -5.84 16.51 -22.47
CA ARG A 89 -7.17 16.76 -23.06
C ARG A 89 -8.30 16.72 -22.04
N ALA A 90 -8.22 15.85 -21.05
CA ALA A 90 -9.23 15.80 -19.98
C ALA A 90 -9.23 17.12 -19.18
N PHE A 91 -8.06 17.69 -18.88
CA PHE A 91 -7.95 18.98 -18.19
C PHE A 91 -8.35 20.18 -19.05
N GLU A 92 -8.31 20.05 -20.38
CA GLU A 92 -8.82 21.09 -21.31
C GLU A 92 -10.36 21.07 -21.37
N ASN A 93 -10.98 19.89 -21.20
CA ASN A 93 -12.41 19.70 -21.33
C ASN A 93 -13.18 19.69 -19.99
N LYS A 94 -12.50 19.50 -18.87
CA LYS A 94 -13.10 19.40 -17.53
C LYS A 94 -12.24 20.17 -16.52
N THR A 95 -12.88 20.99 -15.71
CA THR A 95 -12.22 21.66 -14.60
C THR A 95 -12.12 20.74 -13.39
N PHE A 96 -11.00 20.76 -12.70
CA PHE A 96 -10.77 20.06 -11.45
C PHE A 96 -10.52 21.03 -10.30
N ASP A 97 -10.88 20.63 -9.09
CA ASP A 97 -10.66 21.43 -7.89
C ASP A 97 -9.33 21.10 -7.21
N CYS A 98 -8.84 19.85 -7.39
CA CYS A 98 -7.51 19.42 -6.93
C CYS A 98 -7.00 18.23 -7.76
N ILE A 99 -5.67 18.02 -7.67
CA ILE A 99 -4.97 16.88 -8.27
C ILE A 99 -4.37 16.03 -7.15
N HIS A 100 -4.71 14.74 -7.11
CA HIS A 100 -4.09 13.78 -6.20
C HIS A 100 -3.18 12.83 -6.98
N VAL A 101 -1.90 12.89 -6.72
CA VAL A 101 -0.86 12.07 -7.37
C VAL A 101 -0.47 10.91 -6.45
N HIS A 102 -0.54 9.69 -6.97
CA HIS A 102 -0.18 8.48 -6.22
C HIS A 102 1.22 7.93 -6.52
N HIS A 103 1.93 8.55 -7.48
CA HIS A 103 3.30 8.16 -7.85
C HIS A 103 4.11 9.41 -8.21
N PRO A 104 5.32 9.58 -7.69
CA PRO A 104 6.15 10.74 -7.97
C PRO A 104 6.80 10.69 -9.36
N MET A 105 6.83 9.51 -10.00
CA MET A 105 7.44 9.28 -11.31
C MET A 105 6.37 9.26 -12.42
N PHE A 106 6.78 9.43 -13.67
CA PHE A 106 5.96 9.41 -14.89
C PHE A 106 4.83 10.45 -14.87
N VAL A 107 3.61 10.08 -14.42
CA VAL A 107 2.47 11.03 -14.41
C VAL A 107 2.54 12.05 -13.27
N GLY A 108 3.36 11.82 -12.25
CA GLY A 108 3.53 12.76 -11.13
C GLY A 108 3.98 14.15 -11.57
N PRO A 109 5.10 14.29 -12.31
CA PRO A 109 5.56 15.59 -12.82
C PRO A 109 4.52 16.29 -13.70
N LEU A 110 3.69 15.54 -14.45
CA LEU A 110 2.58 16.11 -15.20
C LEU A 110 1.52 16.70 -14.26
N GLY A 111 1.18 15.99 -13.16
CA GLY A 111 0.26 16.50 -12.14
C GLY A 111 0.71 17.85 -11.57
N VAL A 112 1.99 17.95 -11.19
CA VAL A 112 2.58 19.22 -10.70
C VAL A 112 2.49 20.33 -11.77
N LYS A 113 2.79 20.00 -13.02
CA LYS A 113 2.71 20.97 -14.12
C LYS A 113 1.27 21.45 -14.36
N LEU A 114 0.30 20.56 -14.29
CA LEU A 114 -1.13 20.87 -14.45
C LEU A 114 -1.62 21.71 -13.26
N GLY A 115 -1.23 21.37 -12.02
CA GLY A 115 -1.56 22.14 -10.84
C GLY A 115 -1.11 23.60 -10.97
N LYS A 116 0.14 23.82 -11.39
CA LYS A 116 0.67 25.17 -11.66
C LYS A 116 -0.06 25.88 -12.80
N ARG A 117 -0.38 25.15 -13.89
CA ARG A 117 -1.07 25.73 -15.06
C ARG A 117 -2.49 26.20 -14.74
N TYR A 118 -3.21 25.45 -13.91
CA TYR A 118 -4.62 25.70 -13.60
C TYR A 118 -4.85 26.35 -12.24
N GLY A 119 -3.79 26.64 -11.48
CA GLY A 119 -3.89 27.27 -10.15
C GLY A 119 -4.63 26.41 -9.13
N ILE A 120 -4.51 25.07 -9.21
CA ILE A 120 -5.16 24.12 -8.31
C ILE A 120 -4.14 23.31 -7.51
N PRO A 121 -4.46 22.94 -6.25
CA PRO A 121 -3.52 22.26 -5.39
C PRO A 121 -3.19 20.85 -5.88
N VAL A 122 -1.94 20.43 -5.62
CA VAL A 122 -1.41 19.10 -5.89
C VAL A 122 -1.14 18.41 -4.56
N ILE A 123 -1.82 17.28 -4.35
CA ILE A 123 -1.65 16.40 -3.20
C ILE A 123 -0.86 15.17 -3.66
N PHE A 124 0.10 14.70 -2.86
CA PHE A 124 0.90 13.52 -3.17
C PHE A 124 0.77 12.47 -2.08
N SER A 125 0.25 11.28 -2.39
CA SER A 125 0.31 10.10 -1.52
C SER A 125 1.57 9.28 -1.77
N CYS A 126 2.43 9.19 -0.75
CA CYS A 126 3.68 8.42 -0.83
C CYS A 126 3.47 6.99 -0.35
N HIS A 127 2.98 6.11 -1.23
CA HIS A 127 2.64 4.72 -0.89
C HIS A 127 3.83 3.78 -0.75
N THR A 128 4.99 4.12 -1.32
CA THR A 128 6.08 3.15 -1.56
C THR A 128 7.42 3.71 -1.13
N ARG A 129 8.21 2.89 -0.45
CA ARG A 129 9.63 3.10 -0.25
C ARG A 129 10.38 2.61 -1.49
N TYR A 130 10.57 3.50 -2.46
CA TYR A 130 11.12 3.16 -3.78
C TYR A 130 12.54 2.60 -3.71
N GLU A 131 13.31 2.97 -2.69
CA GLU A 131 14.66 2.45 -2.42
C GLU A 131 14.69 0.95 -2.16
N ASP A 132 13.60 0.36 -1.65
CA ASP A 132 13.50 -1.08 -1.38
C ASP A 132 13.14 -1.90 -2.63
N TYR A 133 12.71 -1.23 -3.73
CA TYR A 133 12.22 -1.86 -4.95
C TYR A 133 13.19 -1.82 -6.14
N LEU A 134 14.43 -1.35 -5.94
CA LEU A 134 15.45 -1.28 -7.00
C LEU A 134 15.73 -2.62 -7.68
N HIS A 135 15.58 -3.73 -6.97
CA HIS A 135 15.82 -5.07 -7.49
C HIS A 135 14.86 -5.48 -8.63
N TYR A 136 13.70 -4.80 -8.78
CA TYR A 136 12.79 -4.99 -9.91
C TYR A 136 13.31 -4.35 -11.20
N ILE A 137 14.26 -3.44 -11.11
CA ILE A 137 14.85 -2.74 -12.28
C ILE A 137 16.14 -3.47 -12.67
N PRO A 138 16.22 -4.08 -13.87
CA PRO A 138 17.33 -4.97 -14.24
C PRO A 138 18.74 -4.37 -14.06
N VAL A 139 18.91 -3.07 -14.37
CA VAL A 139 20.22 -2.39 -14.24
C VAL A 139 20.71 -2.31 -12.79
N PHE A 140 19.80 -2.25 -11.81
CA PHE A 140 20.11 -2.16 -10.39
C PHE A 140 20.17 -3.51 -9.68
N ARG A 141 19.94 -4.63 -10.38
CA ARG A 141 20.05 -5.97 -9.77
C ARG A 141 21.50 -6.25 -9.37
N VAL A 142 21.66 -6.58 -8.10
CA VAL A 142 22.93 -6.99 -7.50
C VAL A 142 22.83 -8.47 -7.11
N ASN A 143 23.84 -9.25 -7.51
CA ASN A 143 23.98 -10.65 -7.13
C ASN A 143 25.38 -10.91 -6.52
N GLY A 144 25.66 -12.15 -6.12
CA GLY A 144 26.95 -12.53 -5.54
C GLY A 144 28.17 -12.18 -6.42
N HIS A 145 28.00 -12.28 -7.75
CA HIS A 145 29.05 -12.01 -8.76
C HIS A 145 29.14 -10.54 -9.16
N SER A 146 28.28 -9.66 -8.67
CA SER A 146 28.34 -8.23 -9.01
C SER A 146 29.61 -7.59 -8.44
N SER A 147 30.27 -6.74 -9.26
CA SER A 147 31.47 -6.02 -8.84
C SER A 147 31.22 -5.11 -7.62
N GLY A 148 32.25 -4.86 -6.81
CA GLY A 148 32.17 -3.97 -5.66
C GLY A 148 31.72 -2.55 -6.05
N LEU A 149 32.17 -2.05 -7.21
CA LEU A 149 31.74 -0.75 -7.77
C LEU A 149 30.24 -0.73 -8.05
N LYS A 150 29.69 -1.79 -8.67
CA LYS A 150 28.23 -1.88 -8.93
C LYS A 150 27.45 -1.89 -7.61
N LYS A 151 27.89 -2.65 -6.62
CA LYS A 151 27.23 -2.69 -5.30
C LYS A 151 27.21 -1.31 -4.66
N ARG A 152 28.34 -0.59 -4.67
CA ARG A 152 28.44 0.78 -4.13
C ARG A 152 27.58 1.78 -4.91
N ALA A 153 27.53 1.68 -6.24
CA ALA A 153 26.70 2.54 -7.07
C ALA A 153 25.20 2.32 -6.81
N VAL A 154 24.75 1.08 -6.68
CA VAL A 154 23.34 0.76 -6.36
C VAL A 154 23.00 1.24 -4.95
N GLU A 155 23.91 1.08 -3.98
CA GLU A 155 23.71 1.59 -2.63
C GLU A 155 23.63 3.12 -2.58
N TRP A 156 24.46 3.81 -3.35
CA TRP A 156 24.38 5.27 -3.48
C TRP A 156 23.05 5.72 -4.12
N VAL A 157 22.57 5.02 -5.16
CA VAL A 157 21.25 5.28 -5.73
C VAL A 157 20.15 5.08 -4.69
N ARG A 158 20.23 4.00 -3.91
CA ARG A 158 19.28 3.64 -2.86
C ARG A 158 19.22 4.69 -1.74
N THR A 159 20.38 5.14 -1.27
CA THR A 159 20.49 5.98 -0.07
C THR A 159 20.51 7.48 -0.35
N THR A 160 20.80 7.88 -1.60
CA THR A 160 20.99 9.29 -1.95
C THR A 160 20.09 9.73 -3.10
N VAL A 161 20.13 9.05 -4.25
CA VAL A 161 19.43 9.52 -5.45
C VAL A 161 17.93 9.43 -5.28
N ILE A 162 17.42 8.28 -4.84
CA ILE A 162 15.97 8.07 -4.64
C ILE A 162 15.42 9.01 -3.56
N PRO A 163 15.97 9.07 -2.34
CA PRO A 163 15.53 10.00 -1.32
C PRO A 163 15.52 11.46 -1.79
N SER A 164 16.58 11.89 -2.49
CA SER A 164 16.68 13.25 -3.03
C SER A 164 15.60 13.54 -4.07
N TYR A 165 15.29 12.57 -4.94
CA TYR A 165 14.23 12.71 -5.94
C TYR A 165 12.84 12.78 -5.30
N ILE A 166 12.58 11.90 -4.32
CA ILE A 166 11.30 11.90 -3.59
C ILE A 166 11.11 13.22 -2.86
N LYS A 167 12.15 13.70 -2.16
CA LYS A 167 12.14 15.01 -1.52
C LYS A 167 11.82 16.12 -2.53
N TRP A 168 12.56 16.17 -3.65
CA TRP A 168 12.39 17.19 -4.67
C TRP A 168 10.96 17.20 -5.23
N PHE A 169 10.38 16.03 -5.48
CA PHE A 169 9.01 15.90 -5.96
C PHE A 169 7.99 16.31 -4.90
N ALA A 170 8.15 15.81 -3.68
CA ALA A 170 7.30 16.11 -2.55
C ALA A 170 7.25 17.62 -2.27
N ASP A 171 8.41 18.30 -2.33
CA ASP A 171 8.50 19.76 -2.10
C ASP A 171 7.88 20.62 -3.22
N GLN A 172 7.36 20.01 -4.28
CA GLN A 172 6.56 20.70 -5.31
C GLN A 172 5.04 20.51 -5.12
N CYS A 173 4.64 19.73 -4.14
CA CYS A 173 3.24 19.46 -3.83
C CYS A 173 2.77 20.29 -2.65
N ASP A 174 1.51 20.71 -2.67
CA ASP A 174 0.91 21.55 -1.61
C ASP A 174 0.68 20.73 -0.32
N LEU A 175 0.47 19.41 -0.44
CA LEU A 175 0.34 18.49 0.67
C LEU A 175 0.93 17.11 0.31
N VAL A 176 1.61 16.49 1.28
CA VAL A 176 2.09 15.10 1.17
C VAL A 176 1.37 14.23 2.18
N LEU A 177 0.72 13.17 1.68
CA LEU A 177 0.04 12.17 2.50
C LEU A 177 0.96 10.96 2.68
N ALA A 178 1.26 10.65 3.93
CA ALA A 178 2.02 9.46 4.30
C ALA A 178 1.06 8.39 4.84
N PRO A 179 1.21 7.10 4.48
CA PRO A 179 0.30 6.05 4.92
C PRO A 179 0.47 5.68 6.40
N SER A 180 1.52 6.17 7.05
CA SER A 180 1.84 5.94 8.46
C SER A 180 2.70 7.08 9.01
N ALA A 181 2.72 7.27 10.32
CA ALA A 181 3.63 8.22 10.97
C ALA A 181 5.10 7.81 10.77
N GLY A 182 5.38 6.50 10.73
CA GLY A 182 6.69 5.97 10.38
C GLY A 182 7.14 6.44 9.00
N MET A 183 6.28 6.32 7.98
CA MET A 183 6.60 6.80 6.64
C MET A 183 6.73 8.33 6.57
N GLN A 184 5.92 9.06 7.33
CA GLN A 184 6.06 10.51 7.45
C GLN A 184 7.43 10.90 8.05
N ARG A 185 7.90 10.19 9.10
CA ARG A 185 9.25 10.36 9.65
C ARG A 185 10.33 10.09 8.60
N VAL A 186 10.21 9.00 7.83
CA VAL A 186 11.15 8.69 6.74
C VAL A 186 11.23 9.84 5.73
N LEU A 187 10.10 10.38 5.26
CA LEU A 187 10.10 11.53 4.35
C LEU A 187 10.78 12.77 4.95
N ARG A 188 10.63 13.00 6.26
CA ARG A 188 11.35 14.06 6.97
C ARG A 188 12.86 13.81 7.01
N THR A 189 13.32 12.56 7.16
CA THR A 189 14.76 12.24 7.09
C THR A 189 15.35 12.49 5.70
N TYR A 190 14.54 12.42 4.63
CA TYR A 190 14.97 12.83 3.28
C TYR A 190 15.13 14.37 3.16
N GLY A 191 14.72 15.13 4.17
CA GLY A 191 14.75 16.59 4.19
C GLY A 191 13.55 17.25 3.52
N MET A 192 12.41 16.54 3.40
CA MET A 192 11.15 17.09 2.89
C MET A 192 10.68 18.25 3.76
N LYS A 193 10.34 19.36 3.12
CA LYS A 193 9.86 20.61 3.78
C LYS A 193 8.35 20.79 3.67
N SER A 194 7.73 20.24 2.64
CA SER A 194 6.30 20.36 2.39
C SER A 194 5.45 19.92 3.58
N ARG A 195 4.28 20.53 3.69
CA ARG A 195 3.26 20.11 4.65
C ARG A 195 2.92 18.65 4.44
N SER A 196 2.73 17.91 5.51
CA SER A 196 2.37 16.50 5.43
C SER A 196 1.37 16.10 6.49
N ALA A 197 0.50 15.15 6.14
CA ALA A 197 -0.44 14.51 7.05
C ALA A 197 -0.31 12.98 6.95
N VAL A 198 -0.75 12.28 7.99
CA VAL A 198 -0.84 10.82 7.97
C VAL A 198 -2.24 10.45 7.51
N LEU A 199 -2.33 9.77 6.37
CA LEU A 199 -3.58 9.23 5.84
C LEU A 199 -3.34 7.76 5.45
N PRO A 200 -3.73 6.80 6.31
CA PRO A 200 -3.66 5.39 5.98
C PRO A 200 -4.60 5.01 4.84
N THR A 201 -4.30 3.92 4.13
CA THR A 201 -5.30 3.25 3.28
C THR A 201 -6.36 2.63 4.17
N GLY A 202 -7.61 2.95 3.90
CA GLY A 202 -8.75 2.45 4.67
C GLY A 202 -9.12 1.01 4.33
N LEU A 203 -9.89 0.41 5.23
CA LEU A 203 -10.56 -0.87 5.05
C LEU A 203 -12.01 -0.64 4.67
N GLU A 204 -12.47 -1.33 3.63
CA GLU A 204 -13.88 -1.35 3.27
C GLU A 204 -14.73 -2.01 4.35
N GLU A 205 -15.99 -1.61 4.48
CA GLU A 205 -16.91 -2.09 5.51
C GLU A 205 -17.07 -3.63 5.53
N ASN A 206 -16.92 -4.28 4.37
CA ASN A 206 -16.99 -5.72 4.25
C ASN A 206 -15.90 -6.47 5.06
N PHE A 207 -14.73 -5.85 5.31
CA PHE A 207 -13.69 -6.47 6.14
C PHE A 207 -14.11 -6.64 7.62
N PHE A 208 -15.06 -5.82 8.09
CA PHE A 208 -15.62 -5.92 9.44
C PHE A 208 -16.77 -6.93 9.55
N LEU A 209 -17.21 -7.50 8.42
CA LEU A 209 -18.36 -8.39 8.29
C LEU A 209 -17.93 -9.77 7.77
N ALA A 210 -16.95 -10.41 8.43
CA ALA A 210 -16.53 -11.75 8.08
C ALA A 210 -17.68 -12.77 8.27
N ASP A 211 -17.81 -13.68 7.29
CA ASP A 211 -18.76 -14.78 7.37
C ASP A 211 -18.22 -15.87 8.33
N GLN A 212 -18.86 -16.00 9.49
CA GLN A 212 -18.44 -16.94 10.52
C GLN A 212 -18.63 -18.41 10.10
N GLU A 213 -19.64 -18.72 9.29
CA GLU A 213 -19.83 -20.07 8.76
C GLU A 213 -18.72 -20.43 7.77
N ARG A 214 -18.39 -19.49 6.89
CA ARG A 214 -17.28 -19.62 5.96
C ARG A 214 -15.94 -19.74 6.69
N ALA A 215 -15.70 -18.92 7.69
CA ALA A 215 -14.50 -19.02 8.55
C ALA A 215 -14.37 -20.40 9.21
N MET A 216 -15.48 -20.96 9.75
CA MET A 216 -15.49 -22.33 10.29
C MET A 216 -15.22 -23.39 9.22
N GLN A 217 -15.74 -23.24 8.00
CA GLN A 217 -15.45 -24.16 6.91
C GLN A 217 -13.96 -24.11 6.54
N ILE A 218 -13.38 -22.92 6.40
CA ILE A 218 -11.96 -22.71 6.15
C ILE A 218 -11.12 -23.37 7.24
N ARG A 219 -11.48 -23.17 8.51
CA ARG A 219 -10.80 -23.80 9.64
C ARG A 219 -10.86 -25.33 9.59
N ARG A 220 -12.00 -25.93 9.24
CA ARG A 220 -12.14 -27.39 9.06
C ARG A 220 -11.26 -27.88 7.91
N GLN A 221 -11.25 -27.17 6.78
CA GLN A 221 -10.54 -27.55 5.58
C GLN A 221 -9.01 -27.45 5.75
N TYR A 222 -8.53 -26.34 6.29
CA TYR A 222 -7.11 -26.03 6.34
C TYR A 222 -6.46 -26.23 7.71
N GLY A 223 -7.22 -26.23 8.78
CA GLY A 223 -6.71 -26.45 10.12
C GLY A 223 -6.24 -27.90 10.40
N LYS A 224 -6.60 -28.84 9.53
CA LYS A 224 -6.17 -30.27 9.58
C LYS A 224 -6.34 -30.92 10.97
N GLY A 225 -7.39 -30.55 11.70
CA GLY A 225 -7.66 -31.04 13.05
C GLY A 225 -6.73 -30.49 14.14
N LYS A 226 -5.86 -29.56 13.83
CA LYS A 226 -4.95 -28.92 14.78
C LYS A 226 -5.69 -27.90 15.63
N LYS A 227 -5.19 -27.68 16.84
CA LYS A 227 -5.75 -26.73 17.80
C LYS A 227 -5.68 -25.28 17.28
N TYR A 228 -4.58 -24.91 16.64
CA TYR A 228 -4.36 -23.56 16.17
C TYR A 228 -4.21 -23.48 14.65
N LEU A 229 -4.87 -22.49 14.04
CA LEU A 229 -4.67 -22.11 12.65
C LEU A 229 -3.99 -20.72 12.60
N LEU A 230 -2.80 -20.68 12.04
CA LEU A 230 -2.03 -19.46 11.84
C LEU A 230 -2.14 -19.06 10.37
N VAL A 231 -2.31 -17.77 10.09
CA VAL A 231 -2.49 -17.28 8.72
C VAL A 231 -1.49 -16.18 8.40
N THR A 232 -1.03 -16.13 7.17
CA THR A 232 -0.29 -15.00 6.60
C THR A 232 -0.78 -14.72 5.18
N VAL A 233 -0.84 -13.45 4.80
CA VAL A 233 -1.35 -13.00 3.50
C VAL A 233 -0.37 -12.02 2.88
N SER A 234 0.26 -12.36 1.77
CA SER A 234 1.00 -11.43 0.92
C SER A 234 1.45 -12.08 -0.39
N ARG A 235 1.99 -11.29 -1.32
CA ARG A 235 2.73 -11.82 -2.46
C ARG A 235 3.96 -12.60 -1.98
N LEU A 236 4.28 -13.73 -2.60
CA LEU A 236 5.46 -14.54 -2.26
C LEU A 236 6.71 -13.98 -2.96
N GLU A 237 7.11 -12.78 -2.53
CA GLU A 237 8.24 -12.03 -3.08
C GLU A 237 9.30 -11.77 -2.00
N LYS A 238 10.50 -11.42 -2.44
CA LYS A 238 11.68 -11.32 -1.58
C LYS A 238 11.49 -10.33 -0.41
N GLU A 239 10.85 -9.20 -0.67
CA GLU A 239 10.61 -8.14 0.32
C GLU A 239 9.64 -8.55 1.44
N LYS A 240 8.88 -9.66 1.25
CA LYS A 240 7.95 -10.19 2.26
C LYS A 240 8.60 -11.14 3.26
N ASN A 241 9.89 -11.41 3.09
CA ASN A 241 10.73 -12.11 4.05
C ASN A 241 10.23 -13.50 4.49
N TYR A 242 9.66 -14.25 3.54
CA TYR A 242 9.17 -15.61 3.82
C TYR A 242 10.27 -16.59 4.28
N GLY A 243 11.52 -16.29 3.95
CA GLY A 243 12.65 -17.07 4.46
C GLY A 243 12.75 -17.04 5.98
N PHE A 244 12.62 -15.86 6.58
CA PHE A 244 12.53 -15.66 8.03
C PHE A 244 11.24 -16.32 8.58
N LEU A 245 10.09 -16.06 7.96
CA LEU A 245 8.81 -16.59 8.40
C LEU A 245 8.83 -18.13 8.53
N LEU A 246 9.40 -18.85 7.56
CA LEU A 246 9.49 -20.32 7.62
C LEU A 246 10.44 -20.80 8.73
N ARG A 247 11.57 -20.11 8.99
CA ARG A 247 12.43 -20.44 10.14
C ARG A 247 11.71 -20.15 11.45
N GLY A 248 11.03 -19.01 11.57
CA GLY A 248 10.21 -18.69 12.74
C GLY A 248 9.08 -19.71 12.99
N ILE A 249 8.45 -20.28 11.93
CA ILE A 249 7.48 -21.36 12.07
C ILE A 249 8.14 -22.62 12.65
N ALA A 250 9.36 -22.95 12.24
CA ALA A 250 10.11 -24.06 12.82
C ALA A 250 10.41 -23.80 14.31
N GLU A 251 10.78 -22.58 14.70
CA GLU A 251 10.97 -22.19 16.10
C GLU A 251 9.65 -22.26 16.91
N ILE A 252 8.51 -21.85 16.31
CA ILE A 252 7.19 -22.02 16.99
C ILE A 252 6.96 -23.51 17.28
N ARG A 253 7.26 -24.40 16.34
CA ARG A 253 7.12 -25.84 16.54
C ARG A 253 7.95 -26.35 17.72
N GLU A 254 9.17 -25.89 17.87
CA GLU A 254 10.03 -26.29 19.02
C GLU A 254 9.42 -25.85 20.37
N LYS A 255 8.67 -24.73 20.38
CA LYS A 255 8.08 -24.14 21.61
C LYS A 255 6.73 -24.74 21.99
N ILE A 256 5.85 -25.02 21.02
CA ILE A 256 4.47 -25.46 21.28
C ILE A 256 4.10 -26.82 20.67
N GLY A 257 5.07 -27.52 20.04
CA GLY A 257 4.84 -28.79 19.37
C GLY A 257 4.07 -28.67 18.06
N ASP A 258 3.52 -29.77 17.59
CA ASP A 258 2.91 -29.92 16.25
C ASP A 258 1.41 -29.54 16.21
N ASP A 259 0.83 -28.98 17.28
CA ASP A 259 -0.63 -28.77 17.38
C ASP A 259 -1.10 -27.45 16.71
N PHE A 260 -0.46 -27.07 15.62
CA PHE A 260 -0.86 -25.94 14.79
C PHE A 260 -0.68 -26.24 13.30
N HIS A 261 -1.36 -25.44 12.47
CA HIS A 261 -1.17 -25.43 11.02
C HIS A 261 -1.06 -23.99 10.51
N VAL A 262 -0.19 -23.77 9.53
CA VAL A 262 0.02 -22.45 8.92
C VAL A 262 -0.55 -22.42 7.52
N LEU A 263 -1.39 -21.44 7.24
CA LEU A 263 -1.97 -21.18 5.94
C LEU A 263 -1.35 -19.93 5.32
N ILE A 264 -0.67 -20.10 4.20
CA ILE A 264 -0.04 -19.02 3.43
C ILE A 264 -0.93 -18.70 2.24
N LEU A 265 -1.51 -17.48 2.25
CA LEU A 265 -2.35 -16.95 1.19
C LEU A 265 -1.52 -16.01 0.30
N GLY A 266 -1.55 -16.27 -0.99
CA GLY A 266 -0.83 -15.51 -2.01
C GLY A 266 -0.02 -16.39 -2.93
N ASP A 267 0.51 -15.76 -3.97
CA ASP A 267 1.40 -16.37 -4.96
C ASP A 267 2.56 -15.42 -5.28
N GLY A 268 3.59 -15.91 -5.94
CA GLY A 268 4.74 -15.11 -6.33
C GLY A 268 5.93 -15.93 -6.77
N SER A 269 6.99 -15.21 -7.16
CA SER A 269 8.18 -15.78 -7.76
C SER A 269 8.93 -16.77 -6.86
N GLN A 270 8.80 -16.62 -5.53
CA GLN A 270 9.51 -17.47 -4.57
C GLN A 270 8.78 -18.76 -4.17
N LYS A 271 7.54 -19.00 -4.62
CA LYS A 271 6.71 -20.12 -4.16
C LYS A 271 7.40 -21.47 -4.21
N SER A 272 8.07 -21.79 -5.31
CA SER A 272 8.76 -23.07 -5.49
C SER A 272 9.95 -23.23 -4.54
N GLU A 273 10.74 -22.17 -4.37
CA GLU A 273 11.87 -22.14 -3.44
C GLU A 273 11.39 -22.28 -1.99
N LEU A 274 10.31 -21.60 -1.60
CA LEU A 274 9.76 -21.64 -0.25
C LEU A 274 9.22 -23.04 0.10
N LYS A 275 8.63 -23.77 -0.83
CA LYS A 275 8.22 -25.17 -0.62
C LYS A 275 9.42 -26.09 -0.35
N VAL A 276 10.51 -25.92 -1.09
CA VAL A 276 11.76 -26.66 -0.85
C VAL A 276 12.33 -26.32 0.53
N ARG A 277 12.33 -25.04 0.89
CA ARG A 277 12.80 -24.57 2.20
C ARG A 277 11.97 -25.12 3.35
N ALA A 278 10.64 -25.16 3.21
CA ALA A 278 9.74 -25.76 4.20
C ALA A 278 10.04 -27.26 4.40
N SER A 279 10.37 -27.98 3.32
CA SER A 279 10.80 -29.39 3.40
C SER A 279 12.16 -29.55 4.13
N PHE A 280 13.12 -28.67 3.82
CA PHE A 280 14.42 -28.68 4.48
C PHE A 280 14.31 -28.41 5.99
N LEU A 281 13.38 -27.53 6.41
CA LEU A 281 13.10 -27.22 7.80
C LEU A 281 12.20 -28.28 8.50
N GLY A 282 11.76 -29.31 7.80
CA GLY A 282 10.91 -30.37 8.35
C GLY A 282 9.48 -29.93 8.67
N ILE A 283 9.03 -28.77 8.15
CA ILE A 283 7.70 -28.20 8.42
C ILE A 283 6.72 -28.29 7.23
N GLN A 284 7.08 -29.03 6.16
CA GLN A 284 6.24 -29.14 4.95
C GLN A 284 4.82 -29.69 5.24
N GLY A 285 4.65 -30.53 6.25
CA GLY A 285 3.35 -31.05 6.69
C GLY A 285 2.50 -30.03 7.46
N MET A 286 3.13 -28.99 8.00
CA MET A 286 2.51 -27.97 8.84
C MET A 286 2.13 -26.70 8.08
N VAL A 287 2.55 -26.57 6.81
CA VAL A 287 2.34 -25.36 6.00
C VAL A 287 1.55 -25.71 4.75
N THR A 288 0.51 -24.93 4.46
CA THR A 288 -0.25 -25.00 3.21
C THR A 288 -0.10 -23.69 2.43
N PHE A 289 0.35 -23.77 1.18
CA PHE A 289 0.37 -22.67 0.23
C PHE A 289 -0.93 -22.67 -0.58
N ALA A 290 -1.91 -21.86 -0.16
CA ALA A 290 -3.26 -21.85 -0.75
C ALA A 290 -3.33 -21.13 -2.11
N GLY A 291 -2.30 -20.35 -2.47
CA GLY A 291 -2.33 -19.55 -3.69
C GLY A 291 -3.10 -18.23 -3.51
N ASN A 292 -3.40 -17.57 -4.62
CA ASN A 292 -4.14 -16.31 -4.59
C ASN A 292 -5.59 -16.55 -4.18
N ILE A 293 -6.06 -15.75 -3.23
CA ILE A 293 -7.45 -15.68 -2.78
C ILE A 293 -8.04 -14.34 -3.24
N PRO A 294 -9.28 -14.30 -3.74
CA PRO A 294 -9.98 -13.05 -4.02
C PRO A 294 -10.00 -12.13 -2.80
N ASN A 295 -9.79 -10.82 -3.02
CA ASN A 295 -9.62 -9.87 -1.92
C ASN A 295 -10.84 -9.80 -0.98
N ASP A 296 -12.02 -9.98 -1.52
CA ASP A 296 -13.29 -10.00 -0.80
C ASP A 296 -13.50 -11.27 0.06
N GLU A 297 -12.77 -12.35 -0.22
CA GLU A 297 -12.78 -13.59 0.57
C GLU A 297 -11.71 -13.60 1.68
N VAL A 298 -10.65 -12.79 1.57
CA VAL A 298 -9.50 -12.80 2.51
C VAL A 298 -9.95 -12.63 3.97
N ARG A 299 -10.96 -11.80 4.21
CA ARG A 299 -11.53 -11.55 5.54
C ARG A 299 -11.96 -12.83 6.26
N ASP A 300 -12.52 -13.81 5.53
CA ASP A 300 -13.05 -15.04 6.12
C ASP A 300 -11.91 -16.00 6.51
N TYR A 301 -10.81 -15.98 5.74
CA TYR A 301 -9.58 -16.69 6.09
C TYR A 301 -8.90 -16.08 7.32
N LEU A 302 -8.90 -14.75 7.43
CA LEU A 302 -8.38 -14.06 8.60
C LEU A 302 -9.26 -14.30 9.85
N ALA A 303 -10.57 -14.36 9.69
CA ALA A 303 -11.50 -14.69 10.78
C ALA A 303 -11.37 -16.15 11.26
N ALA A 304 -10.88 -17.05 10.40
CA ALA A 304 -10.58 -18.43 10.80
C ALA A 304 -9.29 -18.56 11.63
N ALA A 305 -8.44 -17.53 11.66
CA ALA A 305 -7.11 -17.56 12.26
C ALA A 305 -7.14 -17.38 13.78
N ASP A 306 -6.27 -18.08 14.49
CA ASP A 306 -5.94 -17.84 15.90
C ASP A 306 -4.84 -16.79 16.06
N LEU A 307 -3.99 -16.63 15.02
CA LEU A 307 -2.86 -15.72 15.00
C LEU A 307 -2.52 -15.36 13.56
N PHE A 308 -2.27 -14.09 13.31
CA PHE A 308 -1.72 -13.62 12.04
C PHE A 308 -0.20 -13.46 12.13
N LEU A 309 0.51 -14.05 11.19
CA LEU A 309 1.97 -14.04 11.11
C LEU A 309 2.45 -13.02 10.07
N PHE A 310 3.39 -12.16 10.45
CA PHE A 310 3.89 -11.13 9.56
C PHE A 310 5.41 -10.93 9.69
N ALA A 311 6.12 -11.00 8.57
CA ALA A 311 7.58 -10.94 8.55
C ALA A 311 8.15 -9.87 7.60
N SER A 312 7.30 -9.12 6.87
CA SER A 312 7.76 -8.12 5.91
C SER A 312 8.46 -6.96 6.61
N THR A 313 9.65 -6.59 6.13
CA THR A 313 10.45 -5.46 6.64
C THR A 313 10.34 -4.20 5.78
N SER A 314 9.64 -4.27 4.63
CA SER A 314 9.51 -3.17 3.66
C SER A 314 8.13 -2.50 3.66
N GLU A 315 7.39 -2.58 4.76
CA GLU A 315 6.05 -2.03 4.84
C GLU A 315 6.04 -0.53 5.10
N THR A 316 5.20 0.18 4.36
CA THR A 316 4.94 1.61 4.58
C THR A 316 3.72 1.86 5.47
N GLN A 317 2.78 0.92 5.52
CA GLN A 317 1.60 0.95 6.37
C GLN A 317 1.32 -0.40 7.03
N GLY A 318 1.40 -1.51 6.26
CA GLY A 318 0.97 -2.83 6.73
C GLY A 318 -0.56 -2.99 6.73
N ILE A 319 -1.23 -2.63 5.63
CA ILE A 319 -2.70 -2.69 5.53
C ILE A 319 -3.26 -4.07 5.89
N VAL A 320 -2.54 -5.15 5.57
CA VAL A 320 -2.94 -6.52 5.89
C VAL A 320 -3.01 -6.77 7.41
N LEU A 321 -2.26 -6.02 8.21
CA LEU A 321 -2.37 -6.06 9.67
C LEU A 321 -3.71 -5.49 10.13
N ALA A 322 -4.14 -4.37 9.52
CA ALA A 322 -5.47 -3.81 9.78
C ALA A 322 -6.59 -4.78 9.34
N GLU A 323 -6.41 -5.48 8.23
CA GLU A 323 -7.33 -6.52 7.76
C GLU A 323 -7.41 -7.69 8.76
N ALA A 324 -6.28 -8.16 9.30
CA ALA A 324 -6.23 -9.17 10.35
C ALA A 324 -6.92 -8.67 11.63
N PHE A 325 -6.70 -7.42 12.02
CA PHE A 325 -7.34 -6.81 13.18
C PHE A 325 -8.86 -6.71 13.02
N ALA A 326 -9.36 -6.31 11.85
CA ALA A 326 -10.79 -6.26 11.58
C ALA A 326 -11.45 -7.64 11.73
N ALA A 327 -10.75 -8.71 11.36
CA ALA A 327 -11.17 -10.09 11.59
C ALA A 327 -11.04 -10.56 13.06
N GLY A 328 -10.34 -9.81 13.92
CA GLY A 328 -10.08 -10.14 15.32
C GLY A 328 -8.91 -11.11 15.52
N ALA A 329 -8.02 -11.24 14.54
CA ALA A 329 -6.81 -12.01 14.67
C ALA A 329 -5.69 -11.16 15.30
N PRO A 330 -5.16 -11.52 16.48
CA PRO A 330 -3.96 -10.87 17.00
C PRO A 330 -2.77 -11.16 16.09
N VAL A 331 -1.74 -10.32 16.15
CA VAL A 331 -0.63 -10.34 15.21
C VAL A 331 0.70 -10.57 15.93
N VAL A 332 1.60 -11.35 15.33
CA VAL A 332 3.05 -11.26 15.60
C VAL A 332 3.74 -10.77 14.33
N ALA A 333 4.42 -9.64 14.44
CA ALA A 333 5.03 -8.97 13.31
C ALA A 333 6.48 -8.61 13.56
N VAL A 334 7.30 -8.71 12.51
CA VAL A 334 8.63 -8.09 12.49
C VAL A 334 8.46 -6.58 12.34
N ARG A 335 9.26 -5.83 13.08
CA ARG A 335 9.25 -4.37 13.08
C ARG A 335 9.61 -3.81 11.70
N ALA A 336 8.78 -2.92 11.21
CA ALA A 336 8.98 -2.20 9.95
C ALA A 336 8.40 -0.78 10.06
N VAL A 337 8.73 0.10 9.12
CA VAL A 337 8.32 1.51 9.14
C VAL A 337 6.80 1.69 9.34
N GLY A 338 5.98 0.84 8.73
CA GLY A 338 4.52 0.94 8.84
C GLY A 338 3.90 0.06 9.91
N THR A 339 4.64 -0.81 10.59
CA THR A 339 4.09 -1.72 11.60
C THR A 339 4.02 -1.09 12.99
N ASP A 340 4.94 -0.16 13.31
CA ASP A 340 4.99 0.52 14.60
C ASP A 340 3.75 1.37 14.92
N ASP A 341 3.07 1.84 13.89
CA ASP A 341 1.90 2.70 14.03
C ASP A 341 0.59 1.91 14.16
N ILE A 342 0.60 0.61 13.85
CA ILE A 342 -0.62 -0.21 13.82
C ILE A 342 -0.65 -1.26 14.93
N VAL A 343 0.52 -1.82 15.29
CA VAL A 343 0.62 -2.83 16.35
C VAL A 343 0.93 -2.16 17.68
N ASP A 344 -0.01 -2.23 18.61
CA ASP A 344 0.16 -1.83 20.00
C ASP A 344 0.66 -3.05 20.79
N ASN A 345 1.94 -3.00 21.16
CA ASN A 345 2.69 -4.13 21.69
C ASN A 345 2.10 -4.65 23.00
N GLY A 346 1.68 -5.91 23.02
CA GLY A 346 1.03 -6.56 24.16
C GLY A 346 -0.47 -6.28 24.28
N VAL A 347 -1.06 -5.45 23.40
CA VAL A 347 -2.49 -5.11 23.42
C VAL A 347 -3.24 -5.80 22.27
N ASN A 348 -2.85 -5.56 21.00
CA ASN A 348 -3.47 -6.16 19.82
C ASN A 348 -2.55 -7.13 19.09
N GLY A 349 -1.31 -7.26 19.54
CA GLY A 349 -0.28 -8.12 18.96
C GLY A 349 1.08 -7.88 19.58
N PHE A 350 2.12 -8.41 18.94
CA PHE A 350 3.51 -8.14 19.31
C PHE A 350 4.36 -7.74 18.10
N LEU A 351 5.24 -6.77 18.32
CA LEU A 351 6.34 -6.41 17.42
C LEU A 351 7.64 -6.96 17.98
N THR A 352 8.45 -7.56 17.10
CA THR A 352 9.78 -8.06 17.43
C THR A 352 10.82 -7.51 16.45
N GLU A 353 12.08 -7.56 16.82
CA GLU A 353 13.16 -7.45 15.86
C GLU A 353 13.17 -8.68 14.94
N GLU A 354 13.97 -8.66 13.86
CA GLU A 354 14.13 -9.79 12.94
C GLU A 354 14.98 -10.90 13.57
N VAL A 355 14.45 -11.49 14.67
CA VAL A 355 15.06 -12.60 15.43
C VAL A 355 14.01 -13.70 15.56
N GLU A 356 14.25 -14.87 14.96
CA GLU A 356 13.28 -15.98 14.87
C GLU A 356 12.83 -16.47 16.24
N GLU A 357 13.75 -16.59 17.20
CA GLU A 357 13.47 -17.07 18.54
C GLU A 357 12.53 -16.11 19.29
N GLU A 358 12.81 -14.80 19.29
CA GLU A 358 11.95 -13.78 19.89
C GLU A 358 10.55 -13.77 19.27
N TRP A 359 10.49 -13.81 17.92
CA TRP A 359 9.24 -13.82 17.17
C TRP A 359 8.40 -15.05 17.49
N ALA A 360 9.02 -16.22 17.62
CA ALA A 360 8.37 -17.47 18.01
C ALA A 360 7.92 -17.46 19.48
N ASP A 361 8.69 -16.85 20.39
CA ASP A 361 8.29 -16.68 21.79
C ASP A 361 7.01 -15.87 21.90
N ARG A 362 6.89 -14.78 21.15
CA ARG A 362 5.67 -13.96 21.14
C ARG A 362 4.48 -14.69 20.52
N ALA A 363 4.70 -15.49 19.48
CA ALA A 363 3.67 -16.35 18.92
C ALA A 363 3.19 -17.40 19.95
N ALA A 364 4.10 -18.07 20.63
CA ALA A 364 3.78 -19.03 21.68
C ALA A 364 3.04 -18.37 22.86
N GLU A 365 3.46 -17.18 23.28
CA GLU A 365 2.79 -16.40 24.34
C GLU A 365 1.32 -16.12 24.01
N ILE A 366 1.01 -15.73 22.77
CA ILE A 366 -0.37 -15.51 22.32
C ILE A 366 -1.15 -16.82 22.28
N LEU A 367 -0.56 -17.88 21.69
CA LEU A 367 -1.26 -19.14 21.45
C LEU A 367 -1.55 -19.92 22.73
N LEU A 368 -0.60 -19.96 23.67
CA LEU A 368 -0.72 -20.69 24.93
C LEU A 368 -1.34 -19.83 26.03
N GLY A 369 -1.27 -18.50 25.90
CA GLY A 369 -1.74 -17.55 26.91
C GLY A 369 -3.26 -17.45 26.98
N SER A 370 -3.76 -17.02 28.15
CA SER A 370 -5.19 -16.78 28.39
C SER A 370 -5.73 -15.49 27.73
N LYS A 371 -4.85 -14.60 27.29
CA LYS A 371 -5.22 -13.25 26.79
C LYS A 371 -5.51 -13.19 25.29
N ARG A 372 -5.37 -14.29 24.54
CA ARG A 372 -5.57 -14.28 23.06
C ARG A 372 -6.92 -13.68 22.66
N LYS A 373 -8.01 -14.06 23.33
CA LYS A 373 -9.34 -13.52 23.04
C LYS A 373 -9.40 -12.01 23.30
N GLN A 374 -8.86 -11.55 24.41
CA GLN A 374 -8.77 -10.13 24.75
C GLN A 374 -7.94 -9.35 23.72
N MET A 375 -6.81 -9.91 23.28
CA MET A 375 -6.00 -9.32 22.21
C MET A 375 -6.77 -9.23 20.88
N GLY A 376 -7.55 -10.24 20.54
CA GLY A 376 -8.41 -10.22 19.34
C GLY A 376 -9.52 -9.16 19.42
N GLU A 377 -10.11 -8.94 20.60
CA GLU A 377 -11.08 -7.87 20.84
C GLU A 377 -10.41 -6.49 20.72
N ALA A 378 -9.22 -6.32 21.30
CA ALA A 378 -8.42 -5.10 21.15
C ALA A 378 -7.99 -4.84 19.70
N ALA A 379 -7.62 -5.89 18.97
CA ALA A 379 -7.32 -5.81 17.54
C ALA A 379 -8.53 -5.28 16.74
N ARG A 380 -9.72 -5.82 16.96
CA ARG A 380 -10.96 -5.30 16.31
C ARG A 380 -11.22 -3.83 16.65
N ALA A 381 -11.06 -3.45 17.91
CA ALA A 381 -11.21 -2.05 18.33
C ALA A 381 -10.19 -1.14 17.62
N SER A 382 -8.95 -1.58 17.47
CA SER A 382 -7.91 -0.85 16.75
C SER A 382 -8.23 -0.69 15.26
N ALA A 383 -8.85 -1.71 14.64
CA ALA A 383 -9.22 -1.69 13.23
C ALA A 383 -10.26 -0.60 12.88
N GLU A 384 -11.09 -0.18 13.84
CA GLU A 384 -12.09 0.88 13.65
C GLU A 384 -11.46 2.22 13.16
N ASN A 385 -10.20 2.47 13.53
CA ASN A 385 -9.47 3.66 13.07
C ASN A 385 -9.11 3.60 11.58
N TYR A 386 -9.22 2.43 10.97
CA TYR A 386 -8.90 2.18 9.56
C TYR A 386 -10.15 2.04 8.68
N ARG A 387 -11.37 2.35 9.17
CA ARG A 387 -12.55 2.37 8.30
C ARG A 387 -12.38 3.37 7.17
N SER A 388 -12.58 2.91 5.93
CA SER A 388 -12.41 3.77 4.74
C SER A 388 -13.36 4.96 4.76
N SER A 389 -14.60 4.78 5.24
CA SER A 389 -15.58 5.85 5.38
C SER A 389 -15.11 6.98 6.32
N ARG A 390 -14.48 6.62 7.46
CA ARG A 390 -13.91 7.59 8.40
C ARG A 390 -12.70 8.34 7.82
N LEU A 391 -11.82 7.60 7.15
CA LEU A 391 -10.62 8.17 6.54
C LEU A 391 -10.95 9.08 5.36
N ALA A 392 -12.00 8.76 4.60
CA ALA A 392 -12.47 9.61 3.50
C ALA A 392 -12.97 10.99 3.98
N ILE A 393 -13.65 11.06 5.13
CA ILE A 393 -14.05 12.35 5.73
C ILE A 393 -12.80 13.18 6.10
N TYR A 394 -11.78 12.53 6.65
CA TYR A 394 -10.52 13.21 6.96
C TYR A 394 -9.79 13.64 5.69
N GLU A 395 -9.77 12.81 4.65
CA GLU A 395 -9.20 13.14 3.34
C GLU A 395 -9.91 14.32 2.68
N GLU A 396 -11.25 14.34 2.73
CA GLU A 396 -12.07 15.47 2.26
C GLU A 396 -11.70 16.78 2.97
N MET A 397 -11.54 16.74 4.29
CA MET A 397 -11.13 17.90 5.08
C MET A 397 -9.75 18.43 4.64
N LEU A 398 -8.79 17.53 4.42
CA LEU A 398 -7.45 17.88 3.95
C LEU A 398 -7.49 18.52 2.54
N TYR A 399 -8.31 18.00 1.64
CA TYR A 399 -8.49 18.55 0.29
C TYR A 399 -9.11 19.94 0.34
N ASN A 400 -10.20 20.11 1.11
CA ASN A 400 -10.85 21.40 1.26
C ASN A 400 -9.87 22.46 1.81
N GLN A 401 -9.05 22.09 2.78
CA GLN A 401 -8.02 23.01 3.32
C GLN A 401 -7.02 23.41 2.23
N CYS A 402 -6.47 22.44 1.46
CA CYS A 402 -5.54 22.75 0.38
C CYS A 402 -6.16 23.63 -0.71
N ILE A 403 -7.43 23.39 -1.06
CA ILE A 403 -8.14 24.17 -2.06
C ILE A 403 -8.33 25.63 -1.58
N CYS A 404 -8.71 25.83 -0.31
CA CYS A 404 -8.88 27.17 0.27
C CYS A 404 -7.56 27.91 0.31
N GLU A 405 -6.50 27.29 0.78
CA GLU A 405 -5.15 27.88 0.84
C GLU A 405 -4.66 28.27 -0.55
N LYS A 406 -4.79 27.37 -1.54
CA LYS A 406 -4.35 27.63 -2.92
C LYS A 406 -5.11 28.78 -3.59
N ARG A 407 -6.42 28.86 -3.36
CA ARG A 407 -7.23 29.99 -3.86
C ARG A 407 -6.79 31.33 -3.25
N ALA A 408 -6.45 31.34 -1.97
CA ALA A 408 -5.94 32.55 -1.31
C ALA A 408 -4.58 32.98 -1.88
N GLU A 409 -3.65 32.03 -2.14
CA GLU A 409 -2.37 32.31 -2.79
C GLU A 409 -2.56 32.93 -4.18
N VAL A 410 -3.39 32.34 -5.03
CA VAL A 410 -3.64 32.81 -6.40
C VAL A 410 -4.30 34.18 -6.40
N CYS A 411 -5.22 34.48 -5.46
CA CYS A 411 -5.80 35.79 -5.31
C CYS A 411 -4.75 36.85 -4.93
N TYR A 412 -3.88 36.54 -3.98
CA TYR A 412 -2.84 37.43 -3.51
C TYR A 412 -1.83 37.77 -4.63
N GLU A 413 -1.32 36.76 -5.33
CA GLU A 413 -0.41 36.97 -6.48
C GLU A 413 -1.04 37.85 -7.57
N SER A 414 -2.34 37.67 -7.84
CA SER A 414 -3.06 38.46 -8.84
C SER A 414 -3.24 39.94 -8.42
N GLU A 415 -3.31 40.21 -7.12
CA GLU A 415 -3.39 41.62 -6.57
C GLU A 415 -2.03 42.29 -6.60
N GLU A 416 -0.93 41.55 -6.28
CA GLU A 416 0.43 42.08 -6.39
C GLU A 416 0.78 42.45 -7.84
N ASP A 417 0.53 41.52 -8.80
CA ASP A 417 0.75 41.79 -10.23
C ASP A 417 -0.02 43.01 -10.73
N ARG A 418 -1.26 43.21 -10.27
CA ARG A 418 -2.05 44.41 -10.62
C ARG A 418 -1.48 45.68 -10.00
N ALA A 419 -1.00 45.63 -8.77
CA ALA A 419 -0.39 46.74 -8.08
C ALA A 419 0.93 47.16 -8.74
N GLU A 420 1.78 46.19 -9.14
CA GLU A 420 3.02 46.46 -9.88
C GLU A 420 2.76 47.05 -11.27
N HIS A 421 1.79 46.53 -12.04
CA HIS A 421 1.40 47.11 -13.32
C HIS A 421 0.82 48.50 -13.20
N SER A 422 0.05 48.77 -12.14
CA SER A 422 -0.49 50.12 -11.86
C SER A 422 0.61 51.09 -11.48
N ALA A 423 1.64 50.66 -10.73
CA ALA A 423 2.78 51.51 -10.37
C ALA A 423 3.68 51.82 -11.58
N MET A 424 3.85 50.86 -12.52
CA MET A 424 4.60 51.10 -13.77
C MET A 424 3.87 51.99 -14.78
N ALA A 425 2.54 52.08 -14.70
CA ALA A 425 1.74 52.95 -15.60
C ALA A 425 1.70 54.43 -15.17
N VAL A 426 2.22 54.74 -14.00
CA VAL A 426 2.24 56.11 -13.42
C VAL A 426 3.61 56.81 -13.63
N HIS A 427 4.57 56.15 -14.25
CA HIS A 427 5.86 56.72 -14.68
C HIS A 427 5.94 56.76 -16.23
#